data_cae7cfc3223001a603a05a06996aac44
#
_entry.id   cae7cfc3223001a603a05a06996aac44
#
_cell.length_a   1.000
_cell.length_b   1.000
_cell.length_c   1.000
_cell.angle_alpha   90.00
_cell.angle_beta   90.00
_cell.angle_gamma   90.00
#
_symmetry.space_group_name_H-M   'P 1'
#
loop_
_entity.id
_entity.type
_entity.pdbx_description
1 polymer ?
#
loop_
_entity_poly.entity_id
_entity_poly.type
_entity_poly.pdbx_seq_one_letter_code
_entity_poly.pdbx_strand_id
1 'polypeptide(L)'
;MKRFRLTKGAKILIMVLVIALIGGGIFMGLKTGIVKNDLKPDADGNVINTTKENLETINISLDEWIGWKSIIDANGGLSTEKGSIYDNLGINVNISIINDATQSSNAFVSKQIDAAGYTINRTAFLSKKFKDAGIDVVMPFITNFSNGGDGIIAKSNIKTVNDLLNAKIGVPQFSEAHSLVVWFINQSDLSDNDKNNIINNLIFFTTPDEAAKAFFAGQVDVAATWEPYLTQAKNMSDAH
;
A
#
# COMPACT_ATOMS: atom_id res chain seq x y z
N MET A 1 27.53 23.11 -21.78
CA MET A 1 27.01 22.92 -20.43
C MET A 1 26.57 21.46 -20.22
N LYS A 2 27.09 20.75 -19.22
CA LYS A 2 26.67 19.38 -18.95
C LYS A 2 25.23 19.40 -18.41
N ARG A 3 24.28 18.80 -19.15
CA ARG A 3 22.90 18.63 -18.69
C ARG A 3 22.92 17.74 -17.41
N PHE A 4 22.47 18.29 -16.31
CA PHE A 4 22.30 17.55 -15.08
C PHE A 4 21.08 16.63 -15.26
N ARG A 5 21.30 15.37 -15.58
CA ARG A 5 20.23 14.36 -15.55
C ARG A 5 20.08 13.88 -14.12
N LEU A 6 18.91 14.14 -13.52
CA LEU A 6 18.56 13.58 -12.24
C LEU A 6 18.59 12.05 -12.35
N THR A 7 19.23 11.41 -11.41
CA THR A 7 19.21 9.94 -11.28
C THR A 7 17.79 9.45 -11.01
N LYS A 8 17.49 8.19 -11.31
CA LYS A 8 16.19 7.57 -11.02
C LYS A 8 15.81 7.75 -9.55
N GLY A 9 16.77 7.59 -8.63
CA GLY A 9 16.56 7.84 -7.20
C GLY A 9 16.21 9.29 -6.87
N ALA A 10 16.83 10.28 -7.54
CA ALA A 10 16.50 11.68 -7.31
C ALA A 10 15.10 12.04 -7.84
N LYS A 11 14.64 11.42 -8.92
CA LYS A 11 13.26 11.59 -9.45
C LYS A 11 12.24 10.97 -8.49
N ILE A 12 12.53 9.78 -7.94
CA ILE A 12 11.70 9.14 -6.92
C ILE A 12 11.62 10.04 -5.68
N LEU A 13 12.74 10.62 -5.23
CA LEU A 13 12.75 11.54 -4.09
C LEU A 13 11.90 12.80 -4.35
N ILE A 14 11.93 13.35 -5.57
CA ILE A 14 11.10 14.51 -5.96
C ILE A 14 9.62 14.11 -5.96
N MET A 15 9.26 12.95 -6.52
CA MET A 15 7.90 12.43 -6.50
C MET A 15 7.39 12.29 -5.07
N VAL A 16 8.24 11.77 -4.18
CA VAL A 16 7.99 11.63 -2.75
C VAL A 16 7.69 12.98 -2.08
N LEU A 17 8.52 13.99 -2.32
CA LEU A 17 8.35 15.33 -1.76
C LEU A 17 7.03 15.97 -2.22
N VAL A 18 6.63 15.73 -3.46
CA VAL A 18 5.37 16.23 -4.02
C VAL A 18 4.16 15.56 -3.37
N ILE A 19 4.21 14.25 -3.16
CA ILE A 19 3.14 13.53 -2.48
C ILE A 19 3.02 13.99 -1.02
N ALA A 20 4.13 14.24 -0.32
CA ALA A 20 4.15 14.77 1.04
C ALA A 20 3.51 16.17 1.13
N LEU A 21 3.69 17.02 0.12
CA LEU A 21 3.06 18.35 0.05
C LEU A 21 1.54 18.28 -0.20
N ILE A 22 1.08 17.25 -0.93
CA ILE A 22 -0.35 17.05 -1.22
C ILE A 22 -1.07 16.37 -0.05
N GLY A 23 -0.42 15.41 0.64
CA GLY A 23 -1.00 14.67 1.76
C GLY A 23 -1.03 15.45 3.09
N GLY A 24 -0.23 16.48 3.22
CA GLY A 24 -0.06 17.27 4.46
C GLY A 24 -0.74 18.61 4.41
N GLY A 25 -2.09 18.70 4.22
CA GLY A 25 -2.92 19.84 4.64
C GLY A 25 -2.39 21.27 4.47
N ILE A 26 -1.55 21.55 3.48
CA ILE A 26 -1.12 22.91 3.18
C ILE A 26 -2.00 23.47 2.05
N PHE A 27 -3.28 23.65 2.36
CA PHE A 27 -4.19 24.42 1.50
C PHE A 27 -4.01 25.94 1.67
N MET A 28 -3.00 26.38 2.40
CA MET A 28 -2.74 27.78 2.70
C MET A 28 -1.43 28.27 2.09
N GLY A 29 -1.35 28.39 0.79
CA GLY A 29 -0.17 29.02 0.20
C GLY A 29 0.01 28.96 -1.31
N LEU A 30 -0.74 28.13 -2.00
CA LEU A 30 -0.61 27.98 -3.45
C LEU A 30 -1.33 29.05 -4.28
N LYS A 31 -1.74 30.17 -3.68
CA LYS A 31 -2.11 31.39 -4.44
C LYS A 31 -0.91 32.26 -4.84
N THR A 32 0.28 31.89 -4.48
CA THR A 32 1.49 32.61 -4.86
C THR A 32 2.38 31.70 -5.69
N GLY A 33 2.18 31.71 -7.01
CA GLY A 33 3.14 31.67 -8.08
C GLY A 33 4.50 30.95 -7.94
N ILE A 34 4.61 29.84 -7.19
CA ILE A 34 5.89 29.13 -7.01
C ILE A 34 6.12 28.05 -8.09
N VAL A 35 5.13 27.73 -8.90
CA VAL A 35 5.34 27.02 -10.16
C VAL A 35 5.15 27.99 -11.31
N LYS A 36 5.94 29.04 -11.34
CA LYS A 36 6.29 29.64 -12.63
C LYS A 36 7.23 28.65 -13.28
N ASN A 37 6.75 28.00 -14.34
CA ASN A 37 7.61 27.50 -15.40
C ASN A 37 8.46 28.70 -15.87
N ASP A 38 9.61 28.92 -15.26
CA ASP A 38 10.65 29.74 -15.86
C ASP A 38 11.24 28.94 -17.03
N LEU A 39 10.41 28.72 -18.05
CA LEU A 39 10.83 28.39 -19.38
C LEU A 39 11.57 29.64 -19.87
N LYS A 40 12.85 29.76 -19.51
CA LYS A 40 13.70 30.76 -20.18
C LYS A 40 13.81 30.35 -21.64
N PRO A 41 13.40 31.22 -22.58
CA PRO A 41 13.66 30.97 -23.95
C PRO A 41 15.18 30.83 -24.13
N ASP A 42 15.60 30.01 -25.12
CA ASP A 42 16.99 30.01 -25.56
C ASP A 42 17.38 31.39 -26.11
N ALA A 43 18.67 31.57 -26.45
CA ALA A 43 19.17 32.81 -26.96
C ALA A 43 18.47 33.27 -28.26
N ASP A 44 17.71 32.38 -28.91
CA ASP A 44 16.97 32.59 -30.15
C ASP A 44 15.47 32.81 -29.95
N GLY A 45 15.00 32.85 -28.69
CA GLY A 45 13.60 33.10 -28.35
C GLY A 45 12.65 31.89 -28.53
N ASN A 46 13.18 30.72 -28.83
CA ASN A 46 12.38 29.50 -28.94
C ASN A 46 12.10 28.94 -27.56
N VAL A 47 10.84 28.77 -27.24
CA VAL A 47 10.44 27.96 -26.09
C VAL A 47 10.93 26.53 -26.34
N ILE A 48 11.94 26.11 -25.60
CA ILE A 48 12.37 24.71 -25.66
C ILE A 48 11.19 23.90 -25.10
N ASN A 49 10.32 23.48 -26.01
CA ASN A 49 9.42 22.38 -25.76
C ASN A 49 10.32 21.19 -25.43
N THR A 50 10.53 20.91 -24.14
CA THR A 50 11.06 19.62 -23.74
C THR A 50 10.00 18.63 -24.17
N THR A 51 10.15 18.13 -25.39
CA THR A 51 9.31 17.06 -25.90
C THR A 51 9.35 15.94 -24.87
N LYS A 52 8.19 15.56 -24.38
CA LYS A 52 7.96 14.49 -23.39
C LYS A 52 8.48 13.11 -23.80
N GLU A 53 9.08 13.02 -25.01
CA GLU A 53 9.47 11.78 -25.66
C GLU A 53 10.57 10.97 -24.96
N ASN A 54 11.15 11.47 -23.86
CA ASN A 54 12.23 10.77 -23.14
C ASN A 54 12.14 10.87 -21.59
N LEU A 55 10.95 10.97 -21.02
CA LEU A 55 10.81 10.88 -19.58
C LEU A 55 10.96 9.41 -19.14
N GLU A 56 11.92 9.17 -18.24
CA GLU A 56 12.06 7.87 -17.61
C GLU A 56 10.78 7.54 -16.83
N THR A 57 10.18 6.40 -17.13
CA THR A 57 8.96 5.95 -16.48
C THR A 57 9.30 5.31 -15.14
N ILE A 58 8.57 5.69 -14.09
CA ILE A 58 8.63 5.07 -12.77
C ILE A 58 7.48 4.09 -12.68
N ASN A 59 7.80 2.82 -12.50
CA ASN A 59 6.81 1.76 -12.33
C ASN A 59 6.59 1.53 -10.84
N ILE A 60 5.34 1.61 -10.38
CA ILE A 60 5.00 1.37 -8.97
C ILE A 60 3.92 0.32 -8.85
N SER A 61 3.93 -0.45 -7.77
CA SER A 61 2.80 -1.29 -7.42
C SER A 61 2.07 -0.76 -6.19
N LEU A 62 0.75 -0.82 -6.25
CA LEU A 62 -0.16 -0.56 -5.15
C LEU A 62 -1.11 -1.75 -5.02
N ASP A 63 -1.72 -1.92 -3.87
CA ASP A 63 -2.87 -2.80 -3.70
C ASP A 63 -4.19 -1.99 -3.78
N GLU A 64 -5.33 -2.63 -3.59
CA GLU A 64 -6.65 -1.98 -3.69
C GLU A 64 -7.02 -1.13 -2.47
N TRP A 65 -6.09 -0.86 -1.56
CA TRP A 65 -6.34 0.00 -0.41
C TRP A 65 -6.72 1.41 -0.84
N ILE A 66 -7.86 1.91 -0.35
CA ILE A 66 -8.42 3.22 -0.72
C ILE A 66 -7.47 4.39 -0.42
N GLY A 67 -6.57 4.24 0.54
CA GLY A 67 -5.59 5.27 0.89
C GLY A 67 -4.63 5.63 -0.24
N TRP A 68 -4.50 4.80 -1.27
CA TRP A 68 -3.69 5.09 -2.47
C TRP A 68 -4.38 6.03 -3.47
N LYS A 69 -5.66 6.33 -3.24
CA LYS A 69 -6.45 7.17 -4.17
C LYS A 69 -5.77 8.50 -4.49
N SER A 70 -5.15 9.15 -3.52
CA SER A 70 -4.44 10.41 -3.74
C SER A 70 -3.28 10.31 -4.74
N ILE A 71 -2.57 9.19 -4.75
CA ILE A 71 -1.48 8.92 -5.69
C ILE A 71 -2.05 8.71 -7.10
N ILE A 72 -3.13 7.93 -7.20
CA ILE A 72 -3.80 7.65 -8.48
C ILE A 72 -4.41 8.94 -9.05
N ASP A 73 -5.05 9.76 -8.22
CA ASP A 73 -5.63 11.06 -8.64
C ASP A 73 -4.54 12.04 -9.10
N ALA A 74 -3.41 12.10 -8.39
CA ALA A 74 -2.28 12.94 -8.78
C ALA A 74 -1.68 12.53 -10.14
N ASN A 75 -1.78 11.27 -10.48
CA ASN A 75 -1.34 10.69 -11.76
C ASN A 75 -2.39 10.84 -12.88
N GLY A 76 -3.65 11.10 -12.52
CA GLY A 76 -4.79 11.14 -13.43
C GLY A 76 -5.36 9.76 -13.73
N GLY A 77 -4.78 8.68 -13.17
CA GLY A 77 -5.17 7.29 -13.40
C GLY A 77 -4.01 6.34 -13.13
N LEU A 78 -4.06 5.14 -13.69
CA LEU A 78 -2.99 4.14 -13.54
C LEU A 78 -1.75 4.44 -14.40
N SER A 79 -1.87 5.29 -15.40
CA SER A 79 -0.75 5.87 -16.17
C SER A 79 -0.85 7.38 -16.13
N THR A 80 0.27 8.08 -16.22
CA THR A 80 0.28 9.54 -16.16
C THR A 80 -0.55 10.14 -17.29
N GLU A 81 -1.62 10.82 -16.92
CA GLU A 81 -2.49 11.51 -17.87
C GLU A 81 -2.04 12.94 -18.12
N LYS A 82 -2.27 13.42 -19.34
CA LYS A 82 -1.96 14.80 -19.73
C LYS A 82 -2.73 15.80 -18.85
N GLY A 83 -2.00 16.75 -18.26
CA GLY A 83 -2.56 17.77 -17.37
C GLY A 83 -2.69 17.30 -15.92
N SER A 84 -2.36 16.07 -15.59
CA SER A 84 -2.26 15.58 -14.21
C SER A 84 -1.15 16.31 -13.45
N ILE A 85 -1.14 16.15 -12.11
CA ILE A 85 -0.07 16.74 -11.29
C ILE A 85 1.29 16.19 -11.69
N TYR A 86 1.40 14.88 -11.90
CA TYR A 86 2.68 14.27 -12.31
C TYR A 86 3.11 14.69 -13.70
N ASP A 87 2.17 14.82 -14.64
CA ASP A 87 2.45 15.33 -15.98
C ASP A 87 3.01 16.75 -15.94
N ASN A 88 2.39 17.64 -15.16
CA ASN A 88 2.84 19.03 -15.00
C ASN A 88 4.22 19.14 -14.34
N LEU A 89 4.62 18.13 -13.55
CA LEU A 89 5.95 18.04 -12.93
C LEU A 89 6.98 17.34 -13.83
N GLY A 90 6.59 16.88 -15.01
CA GLY A 90 7.46 16.13 -15.90
C GLY A 90 7.85 14.76 -15.35
N ILE A 91 6.95 14.12 -14.60
CA ILE A 91 7.11 12.78 -14.03
C ILE A 91 6.17 11.84 -14.78
N ASN A 92 6.68 10.70 -15.24
CA ASN A 92 5.88 9.66 -15.88
C ASN A 92 5.81 8.44 -14.96
N VAL A 93 4.60 8.01 -14.61
CA VAL A 93 4.36 6.92 -13.64
C VAL A 93 3.39 5.90 -14.21
N ASN A 94 3.75 4.63 -14.14
CA ASN A 94 2.83 3.53 -14.34
C ASN A 94 2.52 2.86 -13.00
N ILE A 95 1.24 2.72 -12.70
CA ILE A 95 0.73 2.08 -11.49
C ILE A 95 0.17 0.71 -11.86
N SER A 96 0.68 -0.33 -11.23
CA SER A 96 0.13 -1.68 -11.30
C SER A 96 -0.58 -2.03 -10.00
N ILE A 97 -1.80 -2.51 -10.07
CA ILE A 97 -2.52 -3.02 -8.89
C ILE A 97 -2.13 -4.48 -8.69
N ILE A 98 -1.42 -4.76 -7.60
CA ILE A 98 -0.93 -6.10 -7.24
C ILE A 98 -1.27 -6.37 -5.77
N ASN A 99 -2.36 -7.08 -5.55
CA ASN A 99 -2.87 -7.38 -4.19
C ASN A 99 -2.03 -8.43 -3.45
N ASP A 100 -1.44 -9.38 -4.18
CA ASP A 100 -0.58 -10.41 -3.60
C ASP A 100 0.78 -9.83 -3.20
N ALA A 101 1.10 -9.88 -1.89
CA ALA A 101 2.35 -9.36 -1.35
C ALA A 101 3.59 -10.10 -1.89
N THR A 102 3.47 -11.40 -2.18
CA THR A 102 4.56 -12.20 -2.73
C THR A 102 4.83 -11.79 -4.17
N GLN A 103 3.78 -11.65 -4.98
CA GLN A 103 3.89 -11.21 -6.37
C GLN A 103 4.48 -9.79 -6.45
N SER A 104 3.96 -8.84 -5.67
CA SER A 104 4.45 -7.47 -5.63
C SER A 104 5.92 -7.41 -5.21
N SER A 105 6.31 -8.15 -4.15
CA SER A 105 7.70 -8.18 -3.70
C SER A 105 8.64 -8.88 -4.69
N ASN A 106 8.18 -9.88 -5.44
CA ASN A 106 8.95 -10.49 -6.52
C ASN A 106 9.19 -9.49 -7.66
N ALA A 107 8.17 -8.73 -8.05
CA ALA A 107 8.29 -7.68 -9.06
C ALA A 107 9.30 -6.59 -8.63
N PHE A 108 9.31 -6.25 -7.34
CA PHE A 108 10.28 -5.29 -6.79
C PHE A 108 11.71 -5.85 -6.80
N VAL A 109 11.90 -7.09 -6.34
CA VAL A 109 13.21 -7.76 -6.35
C VAL A 109 13.75 -7.93 -7.77
N SER A 110 12.90 -8.27 -8.73
CA SER A 110 13.28 -8.41 -10.14
C SER A 110 13.41 -7.08 -10.89
N LYS A 111 13.21 -5.93 -10.20
CA LYS A 111 13.29 -4.58 -10.77
C LYS A 111 12.29 -4.31 -11.90
N GLN A 112 11.17 -5.05 -11.91
CA GLN A 112 10.03 -4.76 -12.78
C GLN A 112 9.26 -3.52 -12.31
N ILE A 113 9.33 -3.22 -11.01
CA ILE A 113 8.83 -2.00 -10.40
C ILE A 113 9.94 -1.29 -9.63
N ASP A 114 9.84 0.00 -9.53
CA ASP A 114 10.82 0.89 -8.90
C ASP A 114 10.43 1.26 -7.48
N ALA A 115 9.14 1.18 -7.18
CA ALA A 115 8.58 1.44 -5.86
C ALA A 115 7.33 0.59 -5.63
N ALA A 116 6.99 0.38 -4.36
CA ALA A 116 5.78 -0.32 -3.95
C ALA A 116 5.11 0.42 -2.79
N GLY A 117 3.77 0.45 -2.79
CA GLY A 117 3.00 0.86 -1.63
C GLY A 117 2.88 -0.32 -0.67
N TYR A 118 3.56 -0.22 0.46
CA TYR A 118 3.49 -1.21 1.53
C TYR A 118 3.21 -0.52 2.86
N THR A 119 2.58 -1.27 3.75
CA THR A 119 2.54 -0.88 5.15
C THR A 119 3.89 -1.12 5.84
N ILE A 120 4.07 -0.52 7.00
CA ILE A 120 5.26 -0.74 7.84
C ILE A 120 5.39 -2.23 8.18
N ASN A 121 4.29 -2.90 8.52
CA ASN A 121 4.27 -4.32 8.87
C ASN A 121 4.72 -5.19 7.69
N ARG A 122 4.14 -4.97 6.51
CA ARG A 122 4.49 -5.70 5.29
C ARG A 122 5.96 -5.49 4.93
N THR A 123 6.45 -4.26 5.03
CA THR A 123 7.87 -3.95 4.79
C THR A 123 8.77 -4.69 5.77
N ALA A 124 8.39 -4.76 7.06
CA ALA A 124 9.16 -5.51 8.06
C ALA A 124 9.21 -7.02 7.73
N PHE A 125 8.10 -7.64 7.36
CA PHE A 125 8.06 -9.05 6.92
C PHE A 125 8.95 -9.30 5.70
N LEU A 126 8.95 -8.40 4.74
CA LEU A 126 9.69 -8.54 3.49
C LEU A 126 11.15 -8.10 3.60
N SER A 127 11.56 -7.48 4.70
CA SER A 127 12.90 -6.89 4.87
C SER A 127 14.04 -7.88 4.64
N LYS A 128 13.90 -9.10 5.16
CA LYS A 128 14.89 -10.15 4.94
C LYS A 128 15.01 -10.52 3.45
N LYS A 129 13.90 -10.66 2.75
CA LYS A 129 13.87 -10.97 1.31
C LYS A 129 14.58 -9.88 0.49
N PHE A 130 14.34 -8.62 0.80
CA PHE A 130 14.99 -7.50 0.12
C PHE A 130 16.49 -7.47 0.40
N LYS A 131 16.90 -7.68 1.66
CA LYS A 131 18.30 -7.75 2.05
C LYS A 131 19.03 -8.91 1.37
N ASP A 132 18.42 -10.10 1.33
CA ASP A 132 18.99 -11.28 0.68
C ASP A 132 19.16 -11.07 -0.83
N ALA A 133 18.30 -10.25 -1.44
CA ALA A 133 18.39 -9.84 -2.83
C ALA A 133 19.37 -8.67 -3.09
N GLY A 134 20.08 -8.20 -2.05
CA GLY A 134 21.01 -7.07 -2.15
C GLY A 134 20.33 -5.73 -2.42
N ILE A 135 19.08 -5.54 -1.98
CA ILE A 135 18.33 -4.32 -2.18
C ILE A 135 18.26 -3.55 -0.86
N ASP A 136 18.82 -2.35 -0.87
CA ASP A 136 18.67 -1.39 0.22
C ASP A 136 17.33 -0.63 0.04
N VAL A 137 16.34 -1.02 0.83
CA VAL A 137 15.01 -0.42 0.81
C VAL A 137 14.99 0.83 1.66
N VAL A 138 14.40 1.89 1.12
CA VAL A 138 14.11 3.12 1.87
C VAL A 138 12.61 3.35 1.90
N MET A 139 12.10 3.74 3.06
CA MET A 139 10.72 4.22 3.24
C MET A 139 10.78 5.74 3.46
N PRO A 140 10.65 6.53 2.40
CA PRO A 140 10.91 7.97 2.49
C PRO A 140 9.83 8.73 3.27
N PHE A 141 8.60 8.20 3.33
CA PHE A 141 7.47 8.83 4.04
C PHE A 141 6.29 7.86 4.18
N ILE A 142 5.34 8.23 5.04
CA ILE A 142 4.06 7.56 5.22
C ILE A 142 2.99 8.41 4.50
N THR A 143 2.26 7.80 3.56
CA THR A 143 1.21 8.48 2.78
C THR A 143 -0.10 8.58 3.55
N ASN A 144 -0.42 7.57 4.33
CA ASN A 144 -1.66 7.44 5.09
C ASN A 144 -1.48 6.40 6.20
N PHE A 145 -2.49 6.27 7.05
CA PHE A 145 -2.58 5.20 8.04
C PHE A 145 -4.03 4.73 8.16
N SER A 146 -4.20 3.43 8.45
CA SER A 146 -5.52 2.85 8.71
C SER A 146 -6.01 3.30 10.09
N ASN A 147 -7.29 3.70 10.15
CA ASN A 147 -7.98 4.01 11.39
C ASN A 147 -9.38 3.35 11.36
N GLY A 148 -9.44 2.10 11.79
CA GLY A 148 -10.67 1.30 11.75
C GLY A 148 -11.00 0.71 10.38
N GLY A 149 -10.05 0.73 9.42
CA GLY A 149 -10.20 0.10 8.11
C GLY A 149 -9.93 -1.39 8.11
N ASP A 150 -9.20 -1.89 9.11
CA ASP A 150 -8.89 -3.31 9.31
C ASP A 150 -9.55 -3.82 10.58
N GLY A 151 -9.93 -5.10 10.61
CA GLY A 151 -10.54 -5.71 11.78
C GLY A 151 -10.66 -7.22 11.69
N ILE A 152 -11.22 -7.79 12.74
CA ILE A 152 -11.50 -9.21 12.86
C ILE A 152 -13.01 -9.37 12.94
N ILE A 153 -13.57 -10.21 12.09
CA ILE A 153 -14.98 -10.62 12.12
C ILE A 153 -15.08 -12.06 12.64
N ALA A 154 -16.07 -12.34 13.46
CA ALA A 154 -16.26 -13.64 14.08
C ALA A 154 -17.72 -14.05 14.09
N LYS A 155 -17.99 -15.37 14.06
CA LYS A 155 -19.32 -15.90 14.31
C LYS A 155 -19.75 -15.55 15.75
N SER A 156 -21.04 -15.40 15.95
CA SER A 156 -21.63 -14.97 17.24
C SER A 156 -21.34 -15.89 18.43
N ASN A 157 -20.96 -17.13 18.18
CA ASN A 157 -20.53 -18.08 19.22
C ASN A 157 -19.06 -17.91 19.66
N ILE A 158 -18.24 -17.16 18.93
CA ILE A 158 -16.87 -16.83 19.30
C ILE A 158 -16.91 -15.54 20.10
N LYS A 159 -16.77 -15.59 21.41
CA LYS A 159 -16.93 -14.44 22.32
C LYS A 159 -15.67 -14.10 23.10
N THR A 160 -14.79 -15.06 23.22
CA THR A 160 -13.56 -14.95 23.98
C THR A 160 -12.37 -15.48 23.20
N VAL A 161 -11.17 -15.12 23.62
CA VAL A 161 -9.94 -15.64 23.00
C VAL A 161 -9.85 -17.18 23.15
N ASN A 162 -10.41 -17.75 24.22
CA ASN A 162 -10.44 -19.21 24.41
C ASN A 162 -11.25 -19.92 23.32
N ASP A 163 -12.27 -19.29 22.76
CA ASP A 163 -13.07 -19.86 21.69
C ASP A 163 -12.27 -20.02 20.38
N LEU A 164 -11.17 -19.27 20.24
CA LEU A 164 -10.27 -19.38 19.09
C LEU A 164 -9.48 -20.69 19.04
N LEU A 165 -9.33 -21.41 20.16
CA LEU A 165 -8.59 -22.68 20.23
C LEU A 165 -9.12 -23.75 19.28
N ASN A 166 -10.42 -23.72 18.98
CA ASN A 166 -11.08 -24.68 18.11
C ASN A 166 -11.68 -24.01 16.85
N ALA A 167 -11.45 -22.72 16.66
CA ALA A 167 -11.99 -21.98 15.55
C ALA A 167 -11.10 -22.08 14.30
N LYS A 168 -11.72 -22.10 13.12
CA LYS A 168 -11.04 -21.92 11.85
C LYS A 168 -10.85 -20.42 11.63
N ILE A 169 -9.61 -19.97 11.61
CA ILE A 169 -9.27 -18.54 11.51
C ILE A 169 -8.63 -18.27 10.17
N GLY A 170 -9.30 -17.51 9.32
CA GLY A 170 -8.81 -17.08 8.01
C GLY A 170 -8.09 -15.74 8.06
N VAL A 171 -6.89 -15.67 7.47
CA VAL A 171 -6.10 -14.44 7.40
C VAL A 171 -5.43 -14.29 6.03
N PRO A 172 -5.37 -13.08 5.47
CA PRO A 172 -4.55 -12.82 4.28
C PRO A 172 -3.07 -12.82 4.67
N GLN A 173 -2.31 -13.75 4.10
CA GLN A 173 -0.91 -13.96 4.49
C GLN A 173 -0.05 -12.72 4.27
N PHE A 174 0.85 -12.41 5.22
CA PHE A 174 1.77 -11.27 5.19
C PHE A 174 1.11 -9.89 5.09
N SER A 175 -0.16 -9.80 5.50
CA SER A 175 -0.92 -8.55 5.54
C SER A 175 -0.97 -7.94 6.95
N GLU A 176 -1.53 -6.75 7.02
CA GLU A 176 -1.85 -6.02 8.24
C GLU A 176 -2.83 -6.81 9.11
N ALA A 177 -3.84 -7.39 8.46
CA ALA A 177 -4.85 -8.21 9.11
C ALA A 177 -4.25 -9.49 9.72
N HIS A 178 -3.26 -10.12 9.06
CA HIS A 178 -2.49 -11.21 9.66
C HIS A 178 -1.75 -10.75 10.92
N SER A 179 -1.06 -9.61 10.84
CA SER A 179 -0.34 -9.04 11.98
C SER A 179 -1.27 -8.70 13.13
N LEU A 180 -2.47 -8.19 12.84
CA LEU A 180 -3.48 -7.85 13.84
C LEU A 180 -3.92 -9.10 14.62
N VAL A 181 -4.21 -10.21 13.94
CA VAL A 181 -4.58 -11.48 14.57
C VAL A 181 -3.46 -12.01 15.47
N VAL A 182 -2.24 -12.05 14.95
CA VAL A 182 -1.07 -12.52 15.72
C VAL A 182 -0.83 -11.64 16.94
N TRP A 183 -0.92 -10.32 16.79
CA TRP A 183 -0.82 -9.39 17.92
C TRP A 183 -1.92 -9.63 18.95
N PHE A 184 -3.17 -9.74 18.52
CA PHE A 184 -4.32 -9.97 19.39
C PHE A 184 -4.17 -11.26 20.22
N ILE A 185 -3.76 -12.37 19.57
CA ILE A 185 -3.51 -13.64 20.24
C ILE A 185 -2.36 -13.50 21.25
N ASN A 186 -1.27 -12.82 20.89
CA ASN A 186 -0.12 -12.64 21.77
C ASN A 186 -0.42 -11.76 22.99
N GLN A 187 -1.35 -10.80 22.89
CA GLN A 187 -1.80 -9.98 24.03
C GLN A 187 -2.77 -10.69 24.98
N SER A 188 -3.25 -11.88 24.63
CA SER A 188 -4.19 -12.64 25.46
C SER A 188 -3.51 -13.33 26.64
N ASP A 189 -4.34 -13.78 27.60
CA ASP A 189 -3.89 -14.56 28.78
C ASP A 189 -3.76 -16.06 28.50
N LEU A 190 -3.85 -16.50 27.23
CA LEU A 190 -3.63 -17.89 26.84
C LEU A 190 -2.19 -18.33 27.16
N SER A 191 -1.99 -19.63 27.38
CA SER A 191 -0.66 -20.21 27.50
C SER A 191 0.13 -20.03 26.19
N ASP A 192 1.45 -19.99 26.26
CA ASP A 192 2.29 -19.88 25.06
C ASP A 192 2.08 -21.05 24.10
N ASN A 193 1.78 -22.24 24.63
CA ASN A 193 1.45 -23.40 23.82
C ASN A 193 0.15 -23.20 23.05
N ASP A 194 -0.89 -22.65 23.69
CA ASP A 194 -2.18 -22.39 23.06
C ASP A 194 -2.06 -21.27 22.00
N LYS A 195 -1.32 -20.19 22.32
CA LYS A 195 -1.02 -19.12 21.37
C LYS A 195 -0.34 -19.66 20.11
N ASN A 196 0.71 -20.45 20.30
CA ASN A 196 1.43 -21.07 19.20
C ASN A 196 0.53 -22.05 18.41
N ASN A 197 -0.32 -22.81 19.09
CA ASN A 197 -1.26 -23.71 18.44
C ASN A 197 -2.23 -22.93 17.53
N ILE A 198 -2.82 -21.83 17.99
CA ILE A 198 -3.71 -21.01 17.19
C ILE A 198 -2.94 -20.42 15.98
N ILE A 199 -1.79 -19.81 16.23
CA ILE A 199 -0.99 -19.13 15.17
C ILE A 199 -0.54 -20.13 14.09
N ASN A 200 -0.13 -21.34 14.48
CA ASN A 200 0.31 -22.36 13.54
C ASN A 200 -0.82 -23.00 12.73
N ASN A 201 -2.07 -22.85 13.17
CA ASN A 201 -3.26 -23.38 12.52
C ASN A 201 -4.06 -22.31 11.74
N LEU A 202 -3.52 -21.11 11.54
CA LEU A 202 -4.14 -20.09 10.71
C LEU A 202 -4.32 -20.58 9.27
N ILE A 203 -5.48 -20.30 8.69
CA ILE A 203 -5.79 -20.61 7.30
C ILE A 203 -5.44 -19.38 6.45
N PHE A 204 -4.48 -19.54 5.55
CA PHE A 204 -3.99 -18.44 4.74
C PHE A 204 -4.77 -18.25 3.45
N PHE A 205 -5.10 -17.00 3.17
CA PHE A 205 -5.67 -16.51 1.92
C PHE A 205 -4.70 -15.51 1.26
N THR A 206 -4.91 -15.24 0.00
CA THR A 206 -4.08 -14.28 -0.75
C THR A 206 -4.46 -12.84 -0.42
N THR A 207 -5.77 -12.59 -0.26
CA THR A 207 -6.31 -11.23 -0.06
C THR A 207 -7.30 -11.18 1.11
N PRO A 208 -7.53 -9.99 1.71
CA PRO A 208 -8.56 -9.79 2.72
C PRO A 208 -9.98 -10.09 2.21
N ASP A 209 -10.22 -9.86 0.93
CA ASP A 209 -11.45 -10.18 0.23
C ASP A 209 -11.74 -11.69 0.23
N GLU A 210 -10.75 -12.51 -0.07
CA GLU A 210 -10.87 -13.97 -0.03
C GLU A 210 -11.16 -14.49 1.38
N ALA A 211 -10.48 -13.96 2.40
CA ALA A 211 -10.72 -14.31 3.79
C ALA A 211 -12.16 -13.96 4.24
N ALA A 212 -12.64 -12.76 3.87
CA ALA A 212 -14.01 -12.33 4.13
C ALA A 212 -15.04 -13.22 3.44
N LYS A 213 -14.84 -13.53 2.15
CA LYS A 213 -15.74 -14.42 1.39
C LYS A 213 -15.79 -15.82 1.99
N ALA A 214 -14.66 -16.36 2.45
CA ALA A 214 -14.62 -17.64 3.14
C ALA A 214 -15.42 -17.62 4.47
N PHE A 215 -15.38 -16.49 5.20
CA PHE A 215 -16.21 -16.30 6.38
C PHE A 215 -17.70 -16.27 6.03
N PHE A 216 -18.12 -15.46 5.06
CA PHE A 216 -19.52 -15.38 4.64
C PHE A 216 -20.05 -16.69 4.06
N ALA A 217 -19.18 -17.51 3.48
CA ALA A 217 -19.51 -18.86 3.00
C ALA A 217 -19.50 -19.92 4.13
N GLY A 218 -19.19 -19.55 5.38
CA GLY A 218 -19.12 -20.47 6.52
C GLY A 218 -17.91 -21.44 6.50
N GLN A 219 -16.92 -21.20 5.67
CA GLN A 219 -15.72 -22.03 5.56
C GLN A 219 -14.75 -21.80 6.72
N VAL A 220 -14.75 -20.59 7.28
CA VAL A 220 -14.03 -20.20 8.49
C VAL A 220 -14.97 -19.62 9.53
N ASP A 221 -14.56 -19.64 10.79
CA ASP A 221 -15.36 -19.15 11.93
C ASP A 221 -14.99 -17.71 12.30
N VAL A 222 -13.76 -17.33 11.97
CA VAL A 222 -13.19 -16.01 12.18
C VAL A 222 -12.42 -15.62 10.92
N ALA A 223 -12.50 -14.37 10.52
CA ALA A 223 -11.64 -13.83 9.46
C ALA A 223 -11.10 -12.47 9.83
N ALA A 224 -9.84 -12.23 9.49
CA ALA A 224 -9.28 -10.89 9.51
C ALA A 224 -9.40 -10.29 8.10
N THR A 225 -9.94 -9.09 8.02
CA THR A 225 -10.26 -8.44 6.76
C THR A 225 -10.30 -6.91 6.92
N TRP A 226 -10.76 -6.21 5.92
CA TRP A 226 -10.89 -4.75 5.90
C TRP A 226 -12.31 -4.31 5.48
N GLU A 227 -12.55 -2.99 5.48
CA GLU A 227 -13.79 -2.45 4.91
C GLU A 227 -13.84 -2.69 3.38
N PRO A 228 -15.01 -2.97 2.78
CA PRO A 228 -16.35 -2.87 3.40
C PRO A 228 -16.85 -4.14 4.12
N TYR A 229 -16.05 -5.18 4.22
CA TYR A 229 -16.47 -6.48 4.77
C TYR A 229 -16.77 -6.43 6.27
N LEU A 230 -16.08 -5.55 7.02
CA LEU A 230 -16.37 -5.31 8.44
C LEU A 230 -17.80 -4.78 8.63
N THR A 231 -18.17 -3.80 7.82
CA THR A 231 -19.55 -3.26 7.82
C THR A 231 -20.55 -4.31 7.37
N GLN A 232 -20.23 -5.14 6.38
CA GLN A 232 -21.10 -6.22 5.93
C GLN A 232 -21.34 -7.23 7.06
N ALA A 233 -20.30 -7.65 7.77
CA ALA A 233 -20.41 -8.59 8.89
C ALA A 233 -21.29 -8.05 10.03
N LYS A 234 -21.15 -6.76 10.38
CA LYS A 234 -21.99 -6.11 11.40
C LYS A 234 -23.49 -6.16 11.10
N ASN A 235 -23.89 -6.31 9.84
CA ASN A 235 -25.27 -6.41 9.41
C ASN A 235 -25.79 -7.86 9.42
N MET A 236 -24.97 -8.85 9.75
CA MET A 236 -25.37 -10.24 9.88
C MET A 236 -25.86 -10.51 11.29
N SER A 237 -26.86 -11.37 11.42
CA SER A 237 -27.42 -11.75 12.73
C SER A 237 -26.54 -12.71 13.54
N ASP A 238 -25.61 -13.38 12.86
CA ASP A 238 -24.75 -14.45 13.40
C ASP A 238 -23.25 -14.10 13.37
N ALA A 239 -22.91 -12.82 13.21
CA ALA A 239 -21.55 -12.30 13.20
C ALA A 239 -21.40 -11.02 14.04
N HIS A 240 -20.17 -10.69 14.41
CA HIS A 240 -19.73 -9.45 15.05
C HIS A 240 -18.29 -9.15 14.73
#